data_4f74a8f215eac4372f4669a62012bd5f
#
_entry.id   4f74a8f215eac4372f4669a62012bd5f
#
_cell.length_a   1.000
_cell.length_b   1.000
_cell.length_c   1.000
_cell.angle_alpha   90.00
_cell.angle_beta   90.00
_cell.angle_gamma   90.00
#
_symmetry.space_group_name_H-M   'P 1'
#
loop_
_entity.id
_entity.type
_entity.pdbx_description
1 polymer ?
#
loop_
_entity_poly.entity_id
_entity_poly.type
_entity_poly.pdbx_seq_one_letter_code
_entity_poly.pdbx_strand_id
1 'polypeptide(L)'
;MRSGKNMDQTKRKNTIDMANGPLAKNILFFSIPLMLTQILEVLFNLSDVAIAGKFADYIALGAVGSTTLLVTLYTGFLIGMGAGVNVRVAHRLGAGDSEGTSKTIHSAFTVCLITGIIIFIVCFLLAKPLLTVMKTKDELINDAVLYLRIYSVGMPAMAVYNFGSGVLSAGGDTKTPLLYLTISGILNVILNLFFVIVCGMAADGVALASVIAQYLSAGLIVRHLIIKGSACKLYFSRKYFDKHACTDVLLLGIPSGIQNAIFAIANLFVQTGVNHFDAIMVSGNSAAANADTVIYNVMAAFHTACASFVGRCRGAGRNDRILKSYFISMSYSFAAGAFFGGLLLIFGRQFLSLFTNEPAVVDAGMQRISIMGWSYAVSAFMDCTIAASRGIGKSIAPTVIVIMGSCVFRVIWVYTIFAYFGTIRSLYLLYVFSWAITAAAEIAYFMAAYRKIAKTSPQTAQ
;
A
#
# COMPACT_ATOMS: atom_id res chain seq x y z
N MET A 1 -16.92 26.37 35.20
CA MET A 1 -15.98 25.22 35.01
C MET A 1 -16.64 23.89 34.54
N ARG A 2 -17.93 23.85 34.18
CA ARG A 2 -18.61 22.62 33.64
C ARG A 2 -18.69 22.53 32.12
N SER A 3 -18.40 23.59 31.37
CA SER A 3 -18.48 23.60 29.88
C SER A 3 -17.32 22.92 29.16
N GLY A 4 -16.11 22.86 29.75
CA GLY A 4 -14.95 22.27 29.09
C GLY A 4 -14.91 20.72 29.06
N LYS A 5 -15.60 20.05 30.01
CA LYS A 5 -15.61 18.57 30.06
C LYS A 5 -16.52 17.92 28.99
N ASN A 6 -17.58 18.60 28.58
CA ASN A 6 -18.52 18.04 27.58
C ASN A 6 -18.02 18.18 26.13
N MET A 7 -17.20 19.20 25.84
CA MET A 7 -16.57 19.34 24.50
C MET A 7 -15.47 18.31 24.25
N ASP A 8 -14.80 17.84 25.29
CA ASP A 8 -13.72 16.85 25.16
C ASP A 8 -14.26 15.41 25.00
N GLN A 9 -15.45 15.13 25.56
CA GLN A 9 -16.10 13.81 25.40
C GLN A 9 -16.71 13.60 24.01
N THR A 10 -17.19 14.66 23.33
CA THR A 10 -17.72 14.57 21.96
C THR A 10 -16.60 14.42 20.92
N LYS A 11 -15.40 14.95 21.17
CA LYS A 11 -14.23 14.80 20.30
C LYS A 11 -13.59 13.40 20.34
N ARG A 12 -13.82 12.61 21.40
CA ARG A 12 -13.33 11.22 21.52
C ARG A 12 -14.13 10.17 20.75
N LYS A 13 -15.31 10.52 20.21
CA LYS A 13 -16.23 9.55 19.58
C LYS A 13 -15.74 8.92 18.27
N ASN A 14 -14.74 9.49 17.58
CA ASN A 14 -14.29 9.01 16.27
C ASN A 14 -12.91 8.33 16.27
N THR A 15 -12.18 8.33 17.37
CA THR A 15 -10.86 7.72 17.46
C THR A 15 -10.89 6.41 18.24
N ILE A 16 -10.26 5.38 17.67
CA ILE A 16 -10.20 4.03 18.27
C ILE A 16 -9.07 3.99 19.29
N ASP A 17 -9.38 3.56 20.54
CA ASP A 17 -8.36 3.30 21.56
C ASP A 17 -7.64 1.98 21.27
N MET A 18 -6.40 2.09 20.79
CA MET A 18 -5.56 0.95 20.41
C MET A 18 -4.83 0.33 21.61
N ALA A 19 -4.57 1.13 22.65
CA ALA A 19 -3.74 0.69 23.78
C ALA A 19 -4.54 -0.05 24.87
N ASN A 20 -5.78 0.37 25.16
CA ASN A 20 -6.55 -0.14 26.30
C ASN A 20 -7.87 -0.82 25.91
N GLY A 21 -8.43 -0.53 24.74
CA GLY A 21 -9.71 -1.06 24.28
C GLY A 21 -9.70 -2.55 23.91
N PRO A 22 -10.87 -3.14 23.54
CA PRO A 22 -10.99 -4.51 23.08
C PRO A 22 -10.31 -4.69 21.70
N LEU A 23 -9.19 -5.41 21.67
CA LEU A 23 -8.31 -5.49 20.50
C LEU A 23 -9.02 -6.02 19.25
N ALA A 24 -9.71 -7.16 19.36
CA ALA A 24 -10.33 -7.80 18.19
C ALA A 24 -11.34 -6.86 17.52
N LYS A 25 -12.28 -6.31 18.30
CA LYS A 25 -13.29 -5.35 17.81
C LYS A 25 -12.62 -4.11 17.20
N ASN A 26 -11.63 -3.55 17.90
CA ASN A 26 -10.99 -2.31 17.48
C ASN A 26 -10.14 -2.50 16.20
N ILE A 27 -9.42 -3.62 16.06
CA ILE A 27 -8.67 -3.95 14.85
C ILE A 27 -9.63 -4.11 13.66
N LEU A 28 -10.75 -4.82 13.83
CA LEU A 28 -11.74 -4.98 12.77
C LEU A 28 -12.32 -3.64 12.31
N PHE A 29 -12.84 -2.84 13.25
CA PHE A 29 -13.42 -1.53 12.89
C PHE A 29 -12.43 -0.51 12.37
N PHE A 30 -11.14 -0.63 12.73
CA PHE A 30 -10.06 0.16 12.18
C PHE A 30 -9.75 -0.25 10.73
N SER A 31 -9.82 -1.55 10.42
CA SER A 31 -9.46 -2.09 9.12
C SER A 31 -10.53 -1.83 8.04
N ILE A 32 -11.82 -1.77 8.42
CA ILE A 32 -12.91 -1.57 7.43
C ILE A 32 -12.73 -0.29 6.59
N PRO A 33 -12.51 0.91 7.18
CA PRO A 33 -12.26 2.09 6.35
C PRO A 33 -10.99 1.99 5.51
N LEU A 34 -9.94 1.31 6.00
CA LEU A 34 -8.71 1.08 5.22
C LEU A 34 -8.97 0.16 4.03
N MET A 35 -9.77 -0.91 4.19
CA MET A 35 -10.20 -1.76 3.07
C MET A 35 -10.93 -0.96 2.00
N LEU A 36 -11.87 -0.12 2.42
CA LEU A 36 -12.62 0.75 1.50
C LEU A 36 -11.70 1.74 0.80
N THR A 37 -10.71 2.30 1.49
CA THR A 37 -9.69 3.17 0.90
C THR A 37 -8.93 2.44 -0.21
N GLN A 38 -8.44 1.24 0.05
CA GLN A 38 -7.70 0.44 -0.92
C GLN A 38 -8.55 0.04 -2.14
N ILE A 39 -9.80 -0.36 -1.90
CA ILE A 39 -10.74 -0.70 -2.99
C ILE A 39 -11.03 0.53 -3.84
N LEU A 40 -11.26 1.69 -3.23
CA LEU A 40 -11.50 2.94 -3.94
C LEU A 40 -10.30 3.37 -4.80
N GLU A 41 -9.07 3.22 -4.29
CA GLU A 41 -7.86 3.50 -5.07
C GLU A 41 -7.80 2.63 -6.35
N VAL A 42 -8.13 1.35 -6.24
CA VAL A 42 -8.19 0.45 -7.42
C VAL A 42 -9.30 0.90 -8.38
N LEU A 43 -10.49 1.23 -7.87
CA LEU A 43 -11.61 1.67 -8.71
C LEU A 43 -11.31 2.97 -9.44
N PHE A 44 -10.63 3.94 -8.81
CA PHE A 44 -10.23 5.18 -9.46
C PHE A 44 -9.18 4.95 -10.55
N ASN A 45 -8.17 4.11 -10.29
CA ASN A 45 -7.20 3.72 -11.31
C ASN A 45 -7.86 3.01 -12.50
N LEU A 46 -8.82 2.11 -12.25
CA LEU A 46 -9.58 1.47 -13.32
C LEU A 46 -10.44 2.45 -14.10
N SER A 47 -11.02 3.45 -13.42
CA SER A 47 -11.77 4.55 -14.07
C SER A 47 -10.87 5.36 -15.01
N ASP A 48 -9.66 5.70 -14.61
CA ASP A 48 -8.69 6.44 -15.42
C ASP A 48 -8.38 5.68 -16.71
N VAL A 49 -8.08 4.38 -16.60
CA VAL A 49 -7.82 3.49 -17.76
C VAL A 49 -9.05 3.34 -18.64
N ALA A 50 -10.24 3.15 -18.04
CA ALA A 50 -11.48 2.98 -18.78
C ALA A 50 -11.89 4.24 -19.55
N ILE A 51 -11.71 5.42 -18.94
CA ILE A 51 -12.02 6.70 -19.60
C ILE A 51 -11.06 6.96 -20.75
N ALA A 52 -9.75 6.73 -20.55
CA ALA A 52 -8.75 6.84 -21.60
C ALA A 52 -9.09 5.90 -22.79
N GLY A 53 -9.44 4.64 -22.53
CA GLY A 53 -9.72 3.66 -23.57
C GLY A 53 -11.07 3.83 -24.29
N LYS A 54 -12.09 4.38 -23.59
CA LYS A 54 -13.45 4.45 -24.16
C LYS A 54 -13.76 5.80 -24.80
N PHE A 55 -13.19 6.88 -24.29
CA PHE A 55 -13.55 8.24 -24.69
C PHE A 55 -12.41 9.02 -25.36
N ALA A 56 -11.15 8.59 -25.20
CA ALA A 56 -10.03 9.08 -26.00
C ALA A 56 -9.77 8.11 -27.18
N ASP A 57 -8.55 7.62 -27.33
CA ASP A 57 -8.17 6.70 -28.39
C ASP A 57 -7.30 5.53 -27.85
N TYR A 58 -6.97 4.59 -28.75
CA TYR A 58 -6.13 3.45 -28.38
C TYR A 58 -4.69 3.86 -28.04
N ILE A 59 -4.22 5.01 -28.54
CA ILE A 59 -2.90 5.57 -28.23
C ILE A 59 -2.88 6.04 -26.77
N ALA A 60 -3.92 6.77 -26.34
CA ALA A 60 -4.06 7.20 -24.95
C ALA A 60 -4.12 6.00 -23.98
N LEU A 61 -4.90 4.97 -24.32
CA LEU A 61 -4.96 3.74 -23.54
C LEU A 61 -3.60 3.05 -23.46
N GLY A 62 -2.90 2.95 -24.59
CA GLY A 62 -1.55 2.39 -24.68
C GLY A 62 -0.51 3.18 -23.90
N ALA A 63 -0.60 4.52 -23.93
CA ALA A 63 0.27 5.42 -23.18
C ALA A 63 0.09 5.25 -21.67
N VAL A 64 -1.14 5.29 -21.17
CA VAL A 64 -1.46 5.04 -19.76
C VAL A 64 -0.99 3.65 -19.33
N GLY A 65 -1.30 2.61 -20.12
CA GLY A 65 -0.93 1.22 -19.84
C GLY A 65 0.58 1.02 -19.75
N SER A 66 1.38 1.59 -20.67
CA SER A 66 2.84 1.45 -20.66
C SER A 66 3.53 2.16 -19.49
N THR A 67 2.87 3.14 -18.84
CA THR A 67 3.42 3.84 -17.67
C THR A 67 3.07 3.18 -16.34
N THR A 68 2.09 2.27 -16.31
CA THR A 68 1.53 1.69 -15.07
C THR A 68 2.58 1.12 -14.13
N LEU A 69 3.61 0.45 -14.65
CA LEU A 69 4.68 -0.09 -13.83
C LEU A 69 5.48 1.00 -13.12
N LEU A 70 5.88 2.06 -13.85
CA LEU A 70 6.65 3.16 -13.29
C LEU A 70 5.81 3.94 -12.26
N VAL A 71 4.53 4.17 -12.55
CA VAL A 71 3.59 4.76 -11.60
C VAL A 71 3.51 3.91 -10.33
N THR A 72 3.31 2.60 -10.46
CA THR A 72 3.24 1.68 -9.31
C THR A 72 4.52 1.67 -8.49
N LEU A 73 5.68 1.73 -9.15
CA LEU A 73 6.99 1.76 -8.48
C LEU A 73 7.14 3.02 -7.63
N TYR A 74 6.87 4.19 -8.20
CA TYR A 74 7.02 5.47 -7.50
C TYR A 74 5.95 5.66 -6.41
N THR A 75 4.69 5.33 -6.70
CA THR A 75 3.60 5.44 -5.72
C THR A 75 3.77 4.45 -4.59
N GLY A 76 4.18 3.21 -4.88
CA GLY A 76 4.49 2.19 -3.87
C GLY A 76 5.58 2.64 -2.90
N PHE A 77 6.61 3.33 -3.41
CA PHE A 77 7.64 3.91 -2.55
C PHE A 77 7.05 4.97 -1.58
N LEU A 78 6.21 5.88 -2.07
CA LEU A 78 5.57 6.92 -1.25
C LEU A 78 4.58 6.33 -0.22
N ILE A 79 3.84 5.28 -0.57
CA ILE A 79 2.99 4.53 0.36
C ILE A 79 3.83 3.93 1.49
N GLY A 80 4.99 3.34 1.16
CA GLY A 80 5.93 2.80 2.15
C GLY A 80 6.47 3.87 3.10
N MET A 81 6.72 5.09 2.61
CA MET A 81 7.10 6.23 3.45
C MET A 81 5.99 6.59 4.43
N GLY A 82 4.72 6.64 4.00
CA GLY A 82 3.55 6.85 4.85
C GLY A 82 3.39 5.78 5.94
N ALA A 83 3.68 4.51 5.62
CA ALA A 83 3.68 3.43 6.60
C ALA A 83 4.74 3.63 7.70
N GLY A 84 5.93 4.12 7.34
CA GLY A 84 6.97 4.49 8.31
C GLY A 84 6.53 5.61 9.25
N VAL A 85 5.87 6.63 8.72
CA VAL A 85 5.27 7.72 9.51
C VAL A 85 4.24 7.18 10.50
N ASN A 86 3.33 6.31 10.02
CA ASN A 86 2.30 5.69 10.86
C ASN A 86 2.91 5.02 12.10
N VAL A 87 3.88 4.15 11.90
CA VAL A 87 4.53 3.41 13.00
C VAL A 87 5.20 4.37 13.99
N ARG A 88 5.96 5.36 13.49
CA ARG A 88 6.69 6.27 14.38
C ARG A 88 5.78 7.16 15.20
N VAL A 89 4.74 7.70 14.58
CA VAL A 89 3.71 8.51 15.27
C VAL A 89 2.94 7.63 16.28
N ALA A 90 2.59 6.39 15.90
CA ALA A 90 1.93 5.45 16.83
C ALA A 90 2.79 5.17 18.08
N HIS A 91 4.11 5.00 17.93
CA HIS A 91 5.03 4.86 19.06
C HIS A 91 4.97 6.06 20.01
N ARG A 92 5.10 7.30 19.49
CA ARG A 92 5.09 8.53 20.30
C ARG A 92 3.76 8.72 21.01
N LEU A 93 2.67 8.52 20.28
CA LEU A 93 1.33 8.58 20.84
C LEU A 93 1.10 7.49 21.93
N GLY A 94 1.65 6.30 21.73
CA GLY A 94 1.61 5.22 22.72
C GLY A 94 2.35 5.58 24.01
N ALA A 95 3.51 6.20 23.88
CA ALA A 95 4.33 6.66 25.01
C ALA A 95 3.72 7.87 25.76
N GLY A 96 2.63 8.47 25.26
CA GLY A 96 2.04 9.68 25.85
C GLY A 96 2.92 10.93 25.67
N ASP A 97 3.93 10.86 24.80
CA ASP A 97 4.88 11.95 24.53
C ASP A 97 4.25 12.93 23.52
N SER A 98 3.53 13.91 24.01
CA SER A 98 2.83 14.89 23.15
C SER A 98 3.78 15.83 22.42
N GLU A 99 4.88 16.22 23.04
CA GLU A 99 5.90 17.08 22.41
C GLU A 99 6.66 16.31 21.33
N GLY A 100 7.13 15.10 21.63
CA GLY A 100 7.78 14.23 20.67
C GLY A 100 6.85 13.83 19.53
N THR A 101 5.53 13.69 19.77
CA THR A 101 4.54 13.46 18.73
C THR A 101 4.48 14.65 17.76
N SER A 102 4.39 15.88 18.28
CA SER A 102 4.34 17.09 17.44
C SER A 102 5.64 17.28 16.64
N LYS A 103 6.81 17.03 17.27
CA LYS A 103 8.11 17.04 16.58
C LYS A 103 8.18 15.98 15.47
N THR A 104 7.71 14.77 15.76
CA THR A 104 7.68 13.68 14.77
C THR A 104 6.76 14.01 13.59
N ILE A 105 5.56 14.55 13.82
CA ILE A 105 4.61 14.91 12.76
C ILE A 105 5.18 16.01 11.87
N HIS A 106 5.76 17.09 12.45
CA HIS A 106 6.35 18.18 11.67
C HIS A 106 7.56 17.71 10.85
N SER A 107 8.45 16.94 11.47
CA SER A 107 9.64 16.40 10.79
C SER A 107 9.24 15.40 9.69
N ALA A 108 8.25 14.55 9.93
CA ALA A 108 7.73 13.61 8.96
C ALA A 108 7.07 14.32 7.76
N PHE A 109 6.33 15.41 8.00
CA PHE A 109 5.79 16.24 6.92
C PHE A 109 6.89 16.74 6.00
N THR A 110 7.96 17.31 6.59
CA THR A 110 9.11 17.83 5.85
C THR A 110 9.81 16.72 5.05
N VAL A 111 10.07 15.57 5.68
CA VAL A 111 10.70 14.41 5.02
C VAL A 111 9.85 13.91 3.86
N CYS A 112 8.55 13.71 4.06
CA CYS A 112 7.66 13.20 3.01
C CYS A 112 7.52 14.19 1.85
N LEU A 113 7.42 15.49 2.14
CA LEU A 113 7.35 16.53 1.09
C LEU A 113 8.64 16.55 0.26
N ILE A 114 9.81 16.55 0.90
CA ILE A 114 11.10 16.51 0.19
C ILE A 114 11.23 15.22 -0.62
N THR A 115 10.85 14.07 -0.06
CA THR A 115 10.84 12.79 -0.77
C THR A 115 9.93 12.85 -2.00
N GLY A 116 8.71 13.41 -1.87
CA GLY A 116 7.79 13.60 -2.99
C GLY A 116 8.37 14.49 -4.09
N ILE A 117 9.07 15.57 -3.72
CA ILE A 117 9.77 16.46 -4.68
C ILE A 117 10.92 15.71 -5.37
N ILE A 118 11.71 14.93 -4.62
CA ILE A 118 12.79 14.12 -5.21
C ILE A 118 12.21 13.13 -6.21
N ILE A 119 11.16 12.39 -5.85
CA ILE A 119 10.49 11.44 -6.74
C ILE A 119 9.90 12.15 -7.97
N PHE A 120 9.29 13.34 -7.80
CA PHE A 120 8.85 14.16 -8.93
C PHE A 120 10.00 14.45 -9.90
N ILE A 121 11.13 14.97 -9.41
CA ILE A 121 12.29 15.33 -10.24
C ILE A 121 12.82 14.08 -10.95
N VAL A 122 13.02 12.99 -10.23
CA VAL A 122 13.52 11.71 -10.77
C VAL A 122 12.57 11.18 -11.86
N CYS A 123 11.27 11.12 -11.57
CA CYS A 123 10.26 10.64 -12.50
C CYS A 123 10.19 11.52 -13.76
N PHE A 124 10.19 12.85 -13.59
CA PHE A 124 10.11 13.81 -14.69
C PHE A 124 11.32 13.72 -15.64
N LEU A 125 12.53 13.66 -15.07
CA LEU A 125 13.77 13.62 -15.85
C LEU A 125 13.99 12.24 -16.49
N LEU A 126 13.68 11.16 -15.78
CA LEU A 126 13.91 9.80 -16.25
C LEU A 126 12.72 9.20 -17.03
N ALA A 127 11.61 9.95 -17.23
CA ALA A 127 10.44 9.44 -17.93
C ALA A 127 10.78 8.84 -19.30
N LYS A 128 11.44 9.60 -20.17
CA LYS A 128 11.83 9.14 -21.52
C LYS A 128 12.87 8.00 -21.49
N PRO A 129 14.00 8.11 -20.76
CA PRO A 129 14.98 7.01 -20.66
C PRO A 129 14.37 5.69 -20.18
N LEU A 130 13.53 5.73 -19.12
CA LEU A 130 12.94 4.51 -18.57
C LEU A 130 11.95 3.86 -19.53
N LEU A 131 11.08 4.64 -20.17
CA LEU A 131 10.14 4.11 -21.17
C LEU A 131 10.87 3.55 -22.40
N THR A 132 12.00 4.14 -22.81
CA THR A 132 12.85 3.60 -23.88
C THR A 132 13.49 2.27 -23.49
N VAL A 133 14.03 2.17 -22.26
CA VAL A 133 14.57 0.90 -21.73
C VAL A 133 13.50 -0.18 -21.64
N MET A 134 12.25 0.20 -21.32
CA MET A 134 11.10 -0.70 -21.29
C MET A 134 10.61 -1.10 -22.70
N LYS A 135 11.24 -0.60 -23.77
CA LYS A 135 10.87 -0.85 -25.18
C LYS A 135 9.42 -0.48 -25.47
N THR A 136 8.96 0.66 -24.92
CA THR A 136 7.67 1.24 -25.29
C THR A 136 7.65 1.55 -26.78
N LYS A 137 6.58 1.21 -27.48
CA LYS A 137 6.46 1.40 -28.93
C LYS A 137 6.59 2.88 -29.32
N ASP A 138 7.25 3.15 -30.46
CA ASP A 138 7.53 4.51 -30.93
C ASP A 138 6.25 5.35 -31.09
N GLU A 139 5.13 4.73 -31.47
CA GLU A 139 3.83 5.38 -31.59
C GLU A 139 3.26 5.89 -30.25
N LEU A 140 3.61 5.24 -29.13
CA LEU A 140 3.09 5.52 -27.80
C LEU A 140 4.03 6.34 -26.94
N ILE A 141 5.33 6.37 -27.27
CA ILE A 141 6.37 6.88 -26.35
C ILE A 141 6.18 8.34 -26.00
N ASN A 142 5.78 9.18 -26.96
CA ASN A 142 5.60 10.61 -26.75
C ASN A 142 4.46 10.90 -25.76
N ASP A 143 3.31 10.25 -25.95
CA ASP A 143 2.14 10.41 -25.09
C ASP A 143 2.36 9.78 -23.72
N ALA A 144 3.06 8.63 -23.66
CA ALA A 144 3.47 7.99 -22.40
C ALA A 144 4.44 8.88 -21.60
N VAL A 145 5.40 9.53 -22.25
CA VAL A 145 6.33 10.49 -21.60
C VAL A 145 5.57 11.71 -21.10
N LEU A 146 4.66 12.26 -21.91
CA LEU A 146 3.84 13.41 -21.52
C LEU A 146 2.95 13.07 -20.32
N TYR A 147 2.22 11.95 -20.40
CA TYR A 147 1.41 11.44 -19.29
C TYR A 147 2.22 11.30 -18.00
N LEU A 148 3.38 10.60 -18.07
CA LEU A 148 4.20 10.34 -16.90
C LEU A 148 4.80 11.62 -16.31
N ARG A 149 5.18 12.60 -17.14
CA ARG A 149 5.65 13.89 -16.68
C ARG A 149 4.56 14.71 -15.98
N ILE A 150 3.37 14.77 -16.56
CA ILE A 150 2.23 15.46 -15.92
C ILE A 150 1.88 14.75 -14.61
N TYR A 151 1.73 13.43 -14.64
CA TYR A 151 1.40 12.65 -13.44
C TYR A 151 2.44 12.84 -12.32
N SER A 152 3.73 12.96 -12.68
CA SER A 152 4.82 13.15 -11.70
C SER A 152 4.68 14.44 -10.89
N VAL A 153 4.04 15.49 -11.43
CA VAL A 153 3.74 16.74 -10.70
C VAL A 153 2.88 16.48 -9.47
N GLY A 154 2.08 15.42 -9.47
CA GLY A 154 1.27 15.00 -8.34
C GLY A 154 2.03 14.24 -7.23
N MET A 155 3.27 13.80 -7.46
CA MET A 155 4.04 13.00 -6.47
C MET A 155 4.25 13.72 -5.13
N PRO A 156 4.54 15.03 -5.06
CA PRO A 156 4.61 15.73 -3.78
C PRO A 156 3.27 15.74 -3.03
N ALA A 157 2.16 15.89 -3.74
CA ALA A 157 0.82 15.84 -3.14
C ALA A 157 0.50 14.43 -2.62
N MET A 158 0.83 13.39 -3.38
CA MET A 158 0.67 12.01 -2.97
C MET A 158 1.51 11.66 -1.73
N ALA A 159 2.75 12.13 -1.66
CA ALA A 159 3.60 11.98 -0.49
C ALA A 159 2.97 12.63 0.75
N VAL A 160 2.43 13.83 0.62
CA VAL A 160 1.73 14.56 1.69
C VAL A 160 0.43 13.87 2.10
N TYR A 161 -0.34 13.34 1.15
CA TYR A 161 -1.54 12.55 1.46
C TYR A 161 -1.19 11.29 2.25
N ASN A 162 -0.21 10.50 1.81
CA ASN A 162 0.23 9.28 2.51
C ASN A 162 0.81 9.59 3.90
N PHE A 163 1.56 10.69 4.04
CA PHE A 163 1.98 11.21 5.35
C PHE A 163 0.78 11.45 6.26
N GLY A 164 -0.19 12.23 5.81
CA GLY A 164 -1.34 12.60 6.63
C GLY A 164 -2.25 11.41 6.96
N SER A 165 -2.45 10.50 6.01
CA SER A 165 -3.14 9.22 6.21
C SER A 165 -2.43 8.37 7.27
N GLY A 166 -1.09 8.28 7.23
CA GLY A 166 -0.27 7.61 8.22
C GLY A 166 -0.42 8.22 9.62
N VAL A 167 -0.39 9.54 9.73
CA VAL A 167 -0.57 10.27 11.00
C VAL A 167 -1.95 10.05 11.59
N LEU A 168 -3.02 10.17 10.79
CA LEU A 168 -4.40 9.97 11.24
C LEU A 168 -4.66 8.52 11.65
N SER A 169 -4.16 7.57 10.87
CA SER A 169 -4.24 6.14 11.22
C SER A 169 -3.51 5.84 12.53
N ALA A 170 -2.31 6.40 12.77
CA ALA A 170 -1.62 6.29 14.06
C ALA A 170 -2.43 6.87 15.22
N GLY A 171 -3.22 7.91 14.95
CA GLY A 171 -4.17 8.52 15.89
C GLY A 171 -5.45 7.71 16.12
N GLY A 172 -5.72 6.66 15.33
CA GLY A 172 -6.93 5.85 15.39
C GLY A 172 -8.08 6.33 14.50
N ASP A 173 -7.82 7.29 13.60
CA ASP A 173 -8.79 7.81 12.65
C ASP A 173 -8.48 7.32 11.23
N THR A 174 -9.15 6.28 10.78
CA THR A 174 -9.07 5.76 9.41
C THR A 174 -10.22 6.24 8.51
N LYS A 175 -11.25 6.86 9.10
CA LYS A 175 -12.41 7.35 8.36
C LYS A 175 -12.16 8.66 7.64
N THR A 176 -11.38 9.55 8.25
CA THR A 176 -11.07 10.86 7.66
C THR A 176 -10.24 10.75 6.38
N PRO A 177 -9.15 9.94 6.31
CA PRO A 177 -8.44 9.68 5.05
C PRO A 177 -9.34 9.11 3.96
N LEU A 178 -10.20 8.13 4.30
CA LEU A 178 -11.18 7.54 3.39
C LEU A 178 -12.12 8.61 2.81
N LEU A 179 -12.67 9.49 3.65
CA LEU A 179 -13.58 10.55 3.20
C LEU A 179 -12.89 11.49 2.21
N TYR A 180 -11.65 11.90 2.49
CA TYR A 180 -10.91 12.82 1.62
C TYR A 180 -10.50 12.17 0.31
N LEU A 181 -10.14 10.87 0.34
CA LEU A 181 -9.90 10.11 -0.88
C LEU A 181 -11.18 9.98 -1.73
N THR A 182 -12.33 9.71 -1.08
CA THR A 182 -13.61 9.62 -1.78
C THR A 182 -13.97 10.93 -2.48
N ILE A 183 -13.84 12.07 -1.79
CA ILE A 183 -14.11 13.39 -2.37
C ILE A 183 -13.19 13.67 -3.57
N SER A 184 -11.89 13.43 -3.40
CA SER A 184 -10.92 13.68 -4.48
C SER A 184 -11.06 12.69 -5.63
N GLY A 185 -11.41 11.44 -5.36
CA GLY A 185 -11.64 10.44 -6.40
C GLY A 185 -12.89 10.71 -7.23
N ILE A 186 -13.99 11.15 -6.60
CA ILE A 186 -15.18 11.60 -7.35
C ILE A 186 -14.82 12.81 -8.23
N LEU A 187 -14.05 13.77 -7.71
CA LEU A 187 -13.58 14.88 -8.53
C LEU A 187 -12.67 14.43 -9.68
N ASN A 188 -11.78 13.45 -9.43
CA ASN A 188 -10.93 12.86 -10.47
C ASN A 188 -11.77 12.32 -11.64
N VAL A 189 -12.80 11.50 -11.35
CA VAL A 189 -13.68 10.95 -12.40
C VAL A 189 -14.40 12.06 -13.16
N ILE A 190 -14.92 13.07 -12.48
CA ILE A 190 -15.59 14.22 -13.13
C ILE A 190 -14.61 14.98 -14.04
N LEU A 191 -13.40 15.26 -13.55
CA LEU A 191 -12.37 15.97 -14.31
C LEU A 191 -11.86 15.14 -15.49
N ASN A 192 -11.72 13.81 -15.34
CA ASN A 192 -11.36 12.92 -16.43
C ASN A 192 -12.38 13.04 -17.59
N LEU A 193 -13.67 12.92 -17.27
CA LEU A 193 -14.73 13.07 -18.27
C LEU A 193 -14.72 14.48 -18.90
N PHE A 194 -14.51 15.51 -18.10
CA PHE A 194 -14.44 16.89 -18.58
C PHE A 194 -13.26 17.10 -19.54
N PHE A 195 -12.03 16.73 -19.13
CA PHE A 195 -10.84 16.96 -19.97
C PHE A 195 -10.86 16.10 -21.23
N VAL A 196 -11.30 14.84 -21.13
CA VAL A 196 -11.30 13.95 -22.29
C VAL A 196 -12.47 14.26 -23.23
N ILE A 197 -13.71 14.43 -22.74
CA ILE A 197 -14.88 14.58 -23.59
C ILE A 197 -15.09 16.03 -24.01
N VAL A 198 -14.95 17.00 -23.08
CA VAL A 198 -15.28 18.40 -23.37
C VAL A 198 -14.08 19.15 -23.93
N CYS A 199 -12.88 18.92 -23.38
CA CYS A 199 -11.66 19.59 -23.83
C CYS A 199 -10.95 18.85 -24.97
N GLY A 200 -11.35 17.61 -25.30
CA GLY A 200 -10.72 16.81 -26.37
C GLY A 200 -9.27 16.40 -26.06
N MET A 201 -8.91 16.35 -24.76
CA MET A 201 -7.59 15.87 -24.32
C MET A 201 -7.55 14.33 -24.34
N ALA A 202 -6.34 13.79 -24.43
CA ALA A 202 -6.11 12.35 -24.44
C ALA A 202 -5.54 11.86 -23.07
N ALA A 203 -4.42 11.15 -23.08
CA ALA A 203 -3.77 10.67 -21.86
C ALA A 203 -3.31 11.84 -20.93
N ASP A 204 -2.95 12.96 -21.49
CA ASP A 204 -2.56 14.18 -20.78
C ASP A 204 -3.71 14.74 -19.90
N GLY A 205 -4.96 14.68 -20.40
CA GLY A 205 -6.15 15.07 -19.65
C GLY A 205 -6.40 14.20 -18.44
N VAL A 206 -6.22 12.88 -18.58
CA VAL A 206 -6.35 11.91 -17.48
C VAL A 206 -5.26 12.15 -16.42
N ALA A 207 -4.01 12.39 -16.84
CA ALA A 207 -2.93 12.73 -15.93
C ALA A 207 -3.21 14.02 -15.15
N LEU A 208 -3.70 15.06 -15.83
CA LEU A 208 -4.02 16.35 -15.21
C LEU A 208 -5.15 16.22 -14.18
N ALA A 209 -6.20 15.47 -14.49
CA ALA A 209 -7.29 15.20 -13.56
C ALA A 209 -6.80 14.51 -12.29
N SER A 210 -5.92 13.50 -12.44
CA SER A 210 -5.32 12.77 -11.33
C SER A 210 -4.45 13.69 -10.46
N VAL A 211 -3.65 14.58 -11.06
CA VAL A 211 -2.84 15.56 -10.32
C VAL A 211 -3.71 16.51 -9.50
N ILE A 212 -4.76 17.07 -10.09
CA ILE A 212 -5.69 17.98 -9.38
C ILE A 212 -6.34 17.26 -8.19
N ALA A 213 -6.81 16.03 -8.39
CA ALA A 213 -7.40 15.22 -7.33
C ALA A 213 -6.40 14.90 -6.20
N GLN A 214 -5.14 14.61 -6.52
CA GLN A 214 -4.08 14.37 -5.54
C GLN A 214 -3.79 15.63 -4.71
N TYR A 215 -3.71 16.80 -5.31
CA TYR A 215 -3.54 18.07 -4.58
C TYR A 215 -4.74 18.40 -3.71
N LEU A 216 -5.96 18.11 -4.15
CA LEU A 216 -7.15 18.28 -3.32
C LEU A 216 -7.09 17.39 -2.08
N SER A 217 -6.82 16.10 -2.23
CA SER A 217 -6.73 15.17 -1.09
C SER A 217 -5.63 15.57 -0.11
N ALA A 218 -4.45 15.97 -0.61
CA ALA A 218 -3.34 16.46 0.20
C ALA A 218 -3.71 17.76 0.95
N GLY A 219 -4.35 18.70 0.28
CA GLY A 219 -4.82 19.95 0.89
C GLY A 219 -5.85 19.73 1.99
N LEU A 220 -6.81 18.84 1.76
CA LEU A 220 -7.84 18.48 2.75
C LEU A 220 -7.24 17.83 4.00
N ILE A 221 -6.29 16.91 3.83
CA ILE A 221 -5.66 16.20 4.95
C ILE A 221 -4.75 17.13 5.77
N VAL A 222 -3.98 18.01 5.11
CA VAL A 222 -3.15 19.01 5.78
C VAL A 222 -4.01 20.00 6.56
N ARG A 223 -5.08 20.52 5.93
CA ARG A 223 -6.04 21.39 6.61
C ARG A 223 -6.63 20.72 7.85
N HIS A 224 -6.97 19.43 7.75
CA HIS A 224 -7.49 18.67 8.90
C HIS A 224 -6.46 18.61 10.04
N LEU A 225 -5.20 18.27 9.74
CA LEU A 225 -4.13 18.18 10.74
C LEU A 225 -3.83 19.53 11.41
N ILE A 226 -3.97 20.64 10.68
CA ILE A 226 -3.76 21.99 11.25
C ILE A 226 -4.93 22.40 12.16
N ILE A 227 -6.18 22.20 11.71
CA ILE A 227 -7.36 22.76 12.36
C ILE A 227 -7.93 21.82 13.43
N LYS A 228 -8.09 20.53 13.09
CA LYS A 228 -8.82 19.54 13.90
C LYS A 228 -7.93 18.54 14.64
N GLY A 229 -6.66 18.44 14.30
CA GLY A 229 -5.73 17.48 14.90
C GLY A 229 -5.51 17.75 16.38
N SER A 230 -6.25 17.06 17.28
CA SER A 230 -6.07 17.25 18.72
C SER A 230 -4.73 16.69 19.23
N ALA A 231 -4.55 15.36 19.13
CA ALA A 231 -3.31 14.69 19.52
C ALA A 231 -2.29 14.61 18.35
N CYS A 232 -2.76 14.78 17.11
CA CYS A 232 -1.97 14.68 15.87
C CYS A 232 -1.88 16.01 15.13
N LYS A 233 -1.73 17.12 15.86
CA LYS A 233 -1.72 18.46 15.25
C LYS A 233 -0.41 18.75 14.55
N LEU A 234 -0.50 19.25 13.31
CA LEU A 234 0.64 19.75 12.54
C LEU A 234 0.86 21.23 12.85
N TYR A 235 2.08 21.56 13.25
CA TYR A 235 2.51 22.94 13.51
C TYR A 235 3.61 23.36 12.54
N PHE A 236 3.44 24.47 11.84
CA PHE A 236 4.46 25.04 10.97
C PHE A 236 5.37 25.99 11.76
N SER A 237 6.30 25.41 12.54
CA SER A 237 7.29 26.18 13.30
C SER A 237 8.60 25.42 13.40
N ARG A 238 9.72 26.12 13.19
CA ARG A 238 11.08 25.54 13.33
C ARG A 238 11.32 24.87 14.68
N LYS A 239 10.62 25.26 15.74
CA LYS A 239 10.69 24.66 17.08
C LYS A 239 10.36 23.15 17.06
N TYR A 240 9.51 22.71 16.13
CA TYR A 240 9.08 21.30 16.03
C TYR A 240 9.91 20.49 15.06
N PHE A 241 10.91 21.07 14.39
CA PHE A 241 11.83 20.32 13.53
C PHE A 241 12.87 19.59 14.39
N ASP A 242 12.94 18.27 14.23
CA ASP A 242 13.86 17.39 14.97
C ASP A 242 14.56 16.43 14.00
N LYS A 243 15.90 16.53 13.93
CA LYS A 243 16.72 15.68 13.06
C LYS A 243 16.62 14.20 13.43
N HIS A 244 16.51 13.87 14.71
CA HIS A 244 16.34 12.47 15.14
C HIS A 244 14.99 11.92 14.68
N ALA A 245 13.92 12.71 14.77
CA ALA A 245 12.61 12.31 14.24
C ALA A 245 12.65 12.11 12.71
N CYS A 246 13.38 12.96 11.97
CA CYS A 246 13.60 12.74 10.52
C CYS A 246 14.28 11.40 10.26
N THR A 247 15.38 11.11 10.95
CA THR A 247 16.12 9.85 10.80
C THR A 247 15.25 8.64 11.15
N ASP A 248 14.48 8.73 12.22
CA ASP A 248 13.57 7.66 12.64
C ASP A 248 12.50 7.34 11.58
N VAL A 249 11.93 8.38 10.96
CA VAL A 249 10.95 8.21 9.86
C VAL A 249 11.60 7.61 8.63
N LEU A 250 12.80 8.07 8.25
CA LEU A 250 13.55 7.53 7.11
C LEU A 250 13.94 6.06 7.31
N LEU A 251 14.40 5.69 8.52
CA LEU A 251 14.78 4.30 8.84
C LEU A 251 13.61 3.32 8.77
N LEU A 252 12.38 3.78 8.96
CA LEU A 252 11.17 2.96 8.82
C LEU A 252 10.58 3.05 7.41
N GLY A 253 10.56 4.26 6.83
CA GLY A 253 9.90 4.54 5.56
C GLY A 253 10.68 4.07 4.35
N ILE A 254 11.99 4.38 4.25
CA ILE A 254 12.81 4.00 3.09
C ILE A 254 12.83 2.49 2.86
N PRO A 255 13.12 1.62 3.87
CA PRO A 255 13.06 0.19 3.64
C PRO A 255 11.69 -0.29 3.18
N SER A 256 10.60 0.27 3.75
CA SER A 256 9.23 -0.06 3.35
C SER A 256 8.93 0.36 1.91
N GLY A 257 9.38 1.54 1.50
CA GLY A 257 9.24 2.04 0.14
C GLY A 257 10.03 1.21 -0.87
N ILE A 258 11.29 0.90 -0.56
CA ILE A 258 12.14 0.03 -1.39
C ILE A 258 11.51 -1.35 -1.56
N GLN A 259 10.96 -1.94 -0.49
CA GLN A 259 10.29 -3.23 -0.56
C GLN A 259 9.14 -3.21 -1.56
N ASN A 260 8.24 -2.22 -1.49
CA ASN A 260 7.12 -2.11 -2.41
C ASN A 260 7.58 -1.94 -3.86
N ALA A 261 8.62 -1.11 -4.09
CA ALA A 261 9.19 -0.91 -5.41
C ALA A 261 9.82 -2.20 -5.99
N ILE A 262 10.59 -2.93 -5.17
CA ILE A 262 11.23 -4.19 -5.60
C ILE A 262 10.21 -5.29 -5.87
N PHE A 263 9.09 -5.34 -5.13
CA PHE A 263 8.00 -6.28 -5.43
C PHE A 263 7.41 -6.05 -6.83
N ALA A 264 7.24 -4.80 -7.25
CA ALA A 264 6.76 -4.49 -8.59
C ALA A 264 7.74 -5.02 -9.66
N ILE A 265 9.04 -4.84 -9.44
CA ILE A 265 10.08 -5.37 -10.34
C ILE A 265 10.09 -6.91 -10.34
N ALA A 266 10.00 -7.56 -9.17
CA ALA A 266 9.98 -9.02 -9.08
C ALA A 266 8.81 -9.65 -9.84
N ASN A 267 7.64 -9.00 -9.82
CA ASN A 267 6.47 -9.46 -10.58
C ASN A 267 6.66 -9.37 -12.10
N LEU A 268 7.51 -8.45 -12.60
CA LEU A 268 7.87 -8.44 -14.03
C LEU A 268 8.61 -9.70 -14.45
N PHE A 269 9.57 -10.18 -13.64
CA PHE A 269 10.27 -11.43 -13.94
C PHE A 269 9.31 -12.63 -13.98
N VAL A 270 8.28 -12.64 -13.13
CA VAL A 270 7.23 -13.66 -13.22
C VAL A 270 6.43 -13.51 -14.51
N GLN A 271 6.10 -12.28 -14.91
CA GLN A 271 5.37 -12.03 -16.17
C GLN A 271 6.17 -12.46 -17.39
N THR A 272 7.51 -12.32 -17.38
CA THR A 272 8.35 -12.87 -18.48
C THR A 272 8.20 -14.39 -18.59
N GLY A 273 8.07 -15.10 -17.47
CA GLY A 273 7.78 -16.53 -17.44
C GLY A 273 6.42 -16.86 -18.04
N VAL A 274 5.38 -16.07 -17.74
CA VAL A 274 4.04 -16.24 -18.34
C VAL A 274 4.07 -16.00 -19.84
N ASN A 275 4.85 -15.04 -20.32
CA ASN A 275 4.96 -14.68 -21.73
C ASN A 275 5.64 -15.77 -22.61
N HIS A 276 6.18 -16.85 -22.01
CA HIS A 276 6.65 -18.02 -22.76
C HIS A 276 5.50 -18.91 -23.27
N PHE A 277 4.29 -18.73 -22.75
CA PHE A 277 3.11 -19.47 -23.16
C PHE A 277 2.35 -18.73 -24.27
N ASP A 278 1.32 -19.38 -24.80
CA ASP A 278 0.46 -18.82 -25.84
C ASP A 278 -0.36 -17.60 -25.35
N ALA A 279 -0.96 -16.87 -26.27
CA ALA A 279 -1.74 -15.69 -25.98
C ALA A 279 -2.98 -16.00 -25.09
N ILE A 280 -3.52 -17.22 -25.16
CA ILE A 280 -4.64 -17.66 -24.34
C ILE A 280 -4.22 -17.71 -22.87
N MET A 281 -3.07 -18.32 -22.58
CA MET A 281 -2.52 -18.40 -21.23
C MET A 281 -2.17 -17.01 -20.66
N VAL A 282 -1.53 -16.15 -21.47
CA VAL A 282 -1.20 -14.77 -21.08
C VAL A 282 -2.47 -13.98 -20.75
N SER A 283 -3.51 -14.10 -21.57
CA SER A 283 -4.80 -13.43 -21.35
C SER A 283 -5.51 -13.94 -20.09
N GLY A 284 -5.54 -15.26 -19.90
CA GLY A 284 -6.11 -15.90 -18.70
C GLY A 284 -5.38 -15.49 -17.43
N ASN A 285 -4.04 -15.45 -17.47
CA ASN A 285 -3.23 -14.95 -16.34
C ASN A 285 -3.55 -13.48 -16.01
N SER A 286 -3.69 -12.63 -17.02
CA SER A 286 -3.99 -11.21 -16.83
C SER A 286 -5.38 -11.00 -16.22
N ALA A 287 -6.39 -11.73 -16.68
CA ALA A 287 -7.74 -11.71 -16.12
C ALA A 287 -7.73 -12.15 -14.64
N ALA A 288 -7.03 -13.25 -14.32
CA ALA A 288 -6.92 -13.76 -12.96
C ALA A 288 -6.13 -12.85 -12.03
N ALA A 289 -5.12 -12.12 -12.52
CA ALA A 289 -4.32 -11.19 -11.73
C ALA A 289 -5.13 -9.99 -11.18
N ASN A 290 -6.27 -9.64 -11.80
CA ASN A 290 -7.18 -8.63 -11.24
C ASN A 290 -7.79 -9.08 -9.90
N ALA A 291 -8.08 -10.38 -9.74
CA ALA A 291 -8.55 -10.94 -8.49
C ALA A 291 -7.48 -10.86 -7.39
N ASP A 292 -6.21 -11.13 -7.73
CA ASP A 292 -5.08 -11.00 -6.80
C ASP A 292 -5.04 -9.61 -6.19
N THR A 293 -5.18 -8.58 -7.04
CA THR A 293 -5.13 -7.17 -6.61
C THR A 293 -6.22 -6.84 -5.59
N VAL A 294 -7.46 -7.27 -5.84
CA VAL A 294 -8.59 -7.01 -4.92
C VAL A 294 -8.36 -7.70 -3.57
N ILE A 295 -8.02 -9.00 -3.57
CA ILE A 295 -7.84 -9.77 -2.34
C ILE A 295 -6.67 -9.22 -1.53
N TYR A 296 -5.54 -8.95 -2.19
CA TYR A 296 -4.36 -8.41 -1.53
C TYR A 296 -4.64 -7.07 -0.86
N ASN A 297 -5.36 -6.17 -1.51
CA ASN A 297 -5.74 -4.87 -0.96
C ASN A 297 -6.64 -4.99 0.28
N VAL A 298 -7.58 -5.94 0.29
CA VAL A 298 -8.39 -6.23 1.49
C VAL A 298 -7.50 -6.71 2.64
N MET A 299 -6.55 -7.61 2.38
CA MET A 299 -5.61 -8.12 3.39
C MET A 299 -4.66 -7.03 3.89
N ALA A 300 -4.19 -6.12 3.02
CA ALA A 300 -3.28 -5.01 3.34
C ALA A 300 -3.83 -4.08 4.43
N ALA A 301 -5.15 -3.95 4.53
CA ALA A 301 -5.79 -3.18 5.59
C ALA A 301 -5.50 -3.77 6.99
N PHE A 302 -5.49 -5.10 7.12
CA PHE A 302 -5.13 -5.77 8.39
C PHE A 302 -3.63 -5.67 8.69
N HIS A 303 -2.77 -5.65 7.67
CA HIS A 303 -1.34 -5.42 7.85
C HIS A 303 -1.07 -3.99 8.38
N THR A 304 -1.74 -3.00 7.83
CA THR A 304 -1.66 -1.61 8.32
C THR A 304 -2.20 -1.50 9.76
N ALA A 305 -3.31 -2.17 10.06
CA ALA A 305 -3.84 -2.24 11.42
C ALA A 305 -2.83 -2.90 12.38
N CYS A 306 -2.22 -4.02 11.98
CA CYS A 306 -1.19 -4.71 12.76
C CYS A 306 -0.05 -3.75 13.12
N ALA A 307 0.53 -3.06 12.14
CA ALA A 307 1.63 -2.11 12.36
C ALA A 307 1.23 -0.98 13.32
N SER A 308 0.02 -0.41 13.16
CA SER A 308 -0.49 0.69 13.99
C SER A 308 -0.71 0.25 15.44
N PHE A 309 -1.41 -0.88 15.65
CA PHE A 309 -1.72 -1.39 17.00
C PHE A 309 -0.48 -1.88 17.72
N VAL A 310 0.39 -2.63 17.05
CA VAL A 310 1.68 -3.06 17.60
C VAL A 310 2.54 -1.85 17.95
N GLY A 311 2.63 -0.85 17.05
CA GLY A 311 3.37 0.39 17.29
C GLY A 311 2.84 1.14 18.51
N ARG A 312 1.53 1.28 18.63
CA ARG A 312 0.89 1.95 19.77
C ARG A 312 1.12 1.21 21.08
N CYS A 313 0.97 -0.12 21.09
CA CYS A 313 1.21 -0.96 22.26
C CYS A 313 2.69 -0.93 22.65
N ARG A 314 3.62 -0.93 21.68
CA ARG A 314 5.06 -0.80 21.93
C ARG A 314 5.41 0.53 22.60
N GLY A 315 4.85 1.64 22.10
CA GLY A 315 5.03 2.96 22.68
C GLY A 315 4.50 3.05 24.12
N ALA A 316 3.34 2.42 24.38
CA ALA A 316 2.71 2.36 25.70
C ALA A 316 3.36 1.37 26.68
N GLY A 317 4.42 0.66 26.30
CA GLY A 317 5.06 -0.36 27.14
C GLY A 317 4.19 -1.62 27.35
N ARG A 318 3.07 -1.77 26.63
CA ARG A 318 2.12 -2.89 26.78
C ARG A 318 2.55 -4.10 25.93
N ASN A 319 3.65 -4.75 26.35
CA ASN A 319 4.21 -5.90 25.64
C ASN A 319 3.23 -7.08 25.56
N ASP A 320 2.36 -7.25 26.57
CA ASP A 320 1.28 -8.25 26.59
C ASP A 320 0.34 -8.12 25.40
N ARG A 321 0.11 -6.89 24.93
CA ARG A 321 -0.82 -6.59 23.83
C ARG A 321 -0.16 -6.64 22.45
N ILE A 322 1.16 -6.58 22.35
CA ILE A 322 1.89 -6.68 21.08
C ILE A 322 1.58 -8.01 20.38
N LEU A 323 1.82 -9.13 21.07
CA LEU A 323 1.53 -10.46 20.50
C LEU A 323 0.04 -10.68 20.23
N LYS A 324 -0.83 -10.20 21.12
CA LYS A 324 -2.28 -10.31 20.92
C LYS A 324 -2.72 -9.53 19.67
N SER A 325 -2.21 -8.30 19.47
CA SER A 325 -2.49 -7.51 18.28
C SER A 325 -1.99 -8.18 17.00
N TYR A 326 -0.78 -8.74 17.06
CA TYR A 326 -0.20 -9.50 15.95
C TYR A 326 -1.06 -10.70 15.56
N PHE A 327 -1.39 -11.60 16.52
CA PHE A 327 -2.16 -12.79 16.22
C PHE A 327 -3.59 -12.49 15.77
N ILE A 328 -4.25 -11.48 16.35
CA ILE A 328 -5.60 -11.08 15.93
C ILE A 328 -5.58 -10.53 14.50
N SER A 329 -4.64 -9.63 14.18
CA SER A 329 -4.52 -9.07 12.81
C SER A 329 -4.17 -10.16 11.79
N MET A 330 -3.28 -11.08 12.15
CA MET A 330 -2.92 -12.22 11.32
C MET A 330 -4.12 -13.15 11.09
N SER A 331 -4.90 -13.45 12.14
CA SER A 331 -6.10 -14.29 12.02
C SER A 331 -7.16 -13.65 11.11
N TYR A 332 -7.35 -12.33 11.21
CA TYR A 332 -8.28 -11.62 10.31
C TYR A 332 -7.78 -11.59 8.87
N SER A 333 -6.49 -11.32 8.66
CA SER A 333 -5.89 -11.35 7.32
C SER A 333 -5.97 -12.75 6.69
N PHE A 334 -5.65 -13.79 7.48
CA PHE A 334 -5.78 -15.18 7.08
C PHE A 334 -7.23 -15.53 6.72
N ALA A 335 -8.18 -15.19 7.59
CA ALA A 335 -9.59 -15.44 7.35
C ALA A 335 -10.10 -14.71 6.09
N ALA A 336 -9.68 -13.46 5.87
CA ALA A 336 -10.01 -12.73 4.66
C ALA A 336 -9.41 -13.37 3.41
N GLY A 337 -8.12 -13.74 3.43
CA GLY A 337 -7.46 -14.43 2.33
C GLY A 337 -8.11 -15.79 2.02
N ALA A 338 -8.42 -16.58 3.05
CA ALA A 338 -9.11 -17.86 2.91
C ALA A 338 -10.54 -17.71 2.39
N PHE A 339 -11.29 -16.71 2.88
CA PHE A 339 -12.67 -16.45 2.46
C PHE A 339 -12.74 -16.00 0.99
N PHE A 340 -12.02 -14.94 0.63
CA PHE A 340 -12.06 -14.42 -0.74
C PHE A 340 -11.36 -15.36 -1.74
N GLY A 341 -10.28 -16.01 -1.33
CA GLY A 341 -9.64 -17.05 -2.12
C GLY A 341 -10.54 -18.26 -2.34
N GLY A 342 -11.27 -18.69 -1.30
CA GLY A 342 -12.29 -19.75 -1.38
C GLY A 342 -13.45 -19.36 -2.31
N LEU A 343 -13.92 -18.11 -2.25
CA LEU A 343 -14.93 -17.60 -3.19
C LEU A 343 -14.43 -17.65 -4.63
N LEU A 344 -13.17 -17.31 -4.88
CA LEU A 344 -12.59 -17.43 -6.22
C LEU A 344 -12.44 -18.87 -6.69
N LEU A 345 -12.16 -19.82 -5.80
CA LEU A 345 -12.11 -21.23 -6.16
C LEU A 345 -13.49 -21.74 -6.57
N ILE A 346 -14.57 -21.26 -5.95
CA ILE A 346 -15.95 -21.66 -6.24
C ILE A 346 -16.51 -20.89 -7.45
N PHE A 347 -16.35 -19.56 -7.48
CA PHE A 347 -16.96 -18.65 -8.46
C PHE A 347 -15.95 -18.10 -9.47
N GLY A 348 -14.74 -18.67 -9.55
CA GLY A 348 -13.67 -18.13 -10.41
C GLY A 348 -14.01 -18.10 -11.88
N ARG A 349 -14.77 -19.08 -12.38
CA ARG A 349 -15.25 -19.07 -13.78
C ARG A 349 -16.16 -17.88 -14.05
N GLN A 350 -17.12 -17.60 -13.17
CA GLN A 350 -18.02 -16.46 -13.28
C GLN A 350 -17.25 -15.13 -13.16
N PHE A 351 -16.27 -15.06 -12.26
CA PHE A 351 -15.41 -13.90 -12.15
C PHE A 351 -14.61 -13.65 -13.44
N LEU A 352 -13.97 -14.68 -13.99
CA LEU A 352 -13.20 -14.57 -15.23
C LEU A 352 -14.08 -14.23 -16.43
N SER A 353 -15.33 -14.71 -16.47
CA SER A 353 -16.31 -14.38 -17.53
C SER A 353 -16.68 -12.88 -17.57
N LEU A 354 -16.38 -12.10 -16.54
CA LEU A 354 -16.53 -10.63 -16.58
C LEU A 354 -15.49 -9.97 -17.50
N PHE A 355 -14.37 -10.65 -17.77
CA PHE A 355 -13.26 -10.11 -18.57
C PHE A 355 -13.19 -10.72 -19.98
N THR A 356 -13.76 -11.91 -20.19
CA THR A 356 -13.68 -12.62 -21.47
C THR A 356 -14.84 -13.57 -21.67
N ASN A 357 -15.28 -13.69 -22.90
CA ASN A 357 -16.29 -14.70 -23.33
C ASN A 357 -15.64 -15.97 -23.90
N GLU A 358 -14.29 -16.01 -24.01
CA GLU A 358 -13.55 -17.14 -24.58
C GLU A 358 -13.32 -18.24 -23.53
N PRO A 359 -13.93 -19.44 -23.68
CA PRO A 359 -13.81 -20.50 -22.67
C PRO A 359 -12.37 -20.93 -22.41
N ALA A 360 -11.52 -20.95 -23.45
CA ALA A 360 -10.12 -21.33 -23.32
C ALA A 360 -9.32 -20.36 -22.42
N VAL A 361 -9.61 -19.05 -22.51
CA VAL A 361 -9.01 -18.03 -21.63
C VAL A 361 -9.49 -18.17 -20.19
N VAL A 362 -10.78 -18.51 -19.98
CA VAL A 362 -11.33 -18.81 -18.66
C VAL A 362 -10.62 -20.02 -18.04
N ASP A 363 -10.44 -21.11 -18.82
CA ASP A 363 -9.74 -22.32 -18.35
C ASP A 363 -8.28 -22.04 -18.01
N ALA A 364 -7.60 -21.23 -18.79
CA ALA A 364 -6.24 -20.76 -18.52
C ALA A 364 -6.17 -19.94 -17.21
N GLY A 365 -7.09 -19.00 -17.00
CA GLY A 365 -7.18 -18.21 -15.78
C GLY A 365 -7.47 -19.06 -14.53
N MET A 366 -8.30 -20.11 -14.68
CA MET A 366 -8.59 -21.05 -13.59
C MET A 366 -7.35 -21.83 -13.12
N GLN A 367 -6.36 -22.08 -14.00
CA GLN A 367 -5.11 -22.69 -13.57
C GLN A 367 -4.36 -21.82 -12.55
N ARG A 368 -4.36 -20.50 -12.70
CA ARG A 368 -3.82 -19.56 -11.73
C ARG A 368 -4.66 -19.55 -10.45
N ILE A 369 -5.97 -19.34 -10.58
CA ILE A 369 -6.89 -19.28 -9.44
C ILE A 369 -6.82 -20.54 -8.58
N SER A 370 -6.69 -21.73 -9.18
CA SER A 370 -6.59 -22.99 -8.45
C SER A 370 -5.39 -23.08 -7.50
N ILE A 371 -4.30 -22.38 -7.80
CA ILE A 371 -3.09 -22.30 -6.95
C ILE A 371 -3.16 -21.08 -6.04
N MET A 372 -3.51 -19.92 -6.58
CA MET A 372 -3.49 -18.68 -5.81
C MET A 372 -4.61 -18.60 -4.79
N GLY A 373 -5.80 -19.17 -5.08
CA GLY A 373 -6.99 -19.07 -4.24
C GLY A 373 -6.78 -19.50 -2.78
N TRP A 374 -6.08 -20.60 -2.55
CA TRP A 374 -5.75 -21.02 -1.19
C TRP A 374 -4.46 -20.38 -0.66
N SER A 375 -3.56 -19.98 -1.54
CA SER A 375 -2.24 -19.45 -1.15
C SER A 375 -2.29 -18.02 -0.59
N TYR A 376 -3.35 -17.25 -0.86
CA TYR A 376 -3.54 -15.94 -0.23
C TYR A 376 -3.54 -16.02 1.29
N ALA A 377 -4.15 -17.06 1.87
CA ALA A 377 -4.11 -17.28 3.30
C ALA A 377 -2.68 -17.47 3.84
N VAL A 378 -1.79 -18.07 3.05
CA VAL A 378 -0.37 -18.24 3.41
C VAL A 378 0.36 -16.91 3.43
N SER A 379 0.06 -15.99 2.49
CA SER A 379 0.70 -14.66 2.48
C SER A 379 0.41 -13.84 3.73
N ALA A 380 -0.72 -14.07 4.41
CA ALA A 380 -1.05 -13.39 5.66
C ALA A 380 0.01 -13.58 6.75
N PHE A 381 0.63 -14.75 6.83
CA PHE A 381 1.70 -15.02 7.79
C PHE A 381 2.94 -14.15 7.52
N MET A 382 3.30 -13.98 6.26
CA MET A 382 4.41 -13.13 5.84
C MET A 382 4.10 -11.66 6.14
N ASP A 383 3.03 -11.14 5.56
CA ASP A 383 2.75 -9.70 5.55
C ASP A 383 2.40 -9.14 6.93
N CYS A 384 1.61 -9.87 7.74
CA CYS A 384 1.34 -9.46 9.12
C CYS A 384 2.57 -9.52 10.01
N THR A 385 3.51 -10.45 9.77
CA THR A 385 4.75 -10.52 10.54
C THR A 385 5.69 -9.37 10.18
N ILE A 386 5.79 -9.00 8.90
CA ILE A 386 6.51 -7.81 8.46
C ILE A 386 5.92 -6.56 9.12
N ALA A 387 4.59 -6.44 9.10
CA ALA A 387 3.88 -5.31 9.72
C ALA A 387 4.12 -5.24 11.23
N ALA A 388 4.09 -6.36 11.94
CA ALA A 388 4.41 -6.44 13.37
C ALA A 388 5.87 -6.09 13.66
N SER A 389 6.81 -6.55 12.84
CA SER A 389 8.24 -6.23 12.94
C SER A 389 8.48 -4.72 12.78
N ARG A 390 7.80 -4.09 11.80
CA ARG A 390 7.81 -2.63 11.65
C ARG A 390 7.17 -1.95 12.85
N GLY A 391 6.04 -2.46 13.33
CA GLY A 391 5.34 -1.98 14.51
C GLY A 391 6.21 -1.94 15.76
N ILE A 392 7.13 -2.89 15.96
CA ILE A 392 8.13 -2.82 17.05
C ILE A 392 9.35 -1.94 16.72
N GLY A 393 9.36 -1.23 15.60
CA GLY A 393 10.43 -0.31 15.18
C GLY A 393 11.58 -0.97 14.40
N LYS A 394 11.39 -2.18 13.86
CA LYS A 394 12.37 -2.90 13.05
C LYS A 394 11.89 -2.99 11.61
N SER A 395 12.52 -2.26 10.68
CA SER A 395 12.14 -2.24 9.26
C SER A 395 13.21 -2.82 8.34
N ILE A 396 14.48 -2.58 8.61
CA ILE A 396 15.58 -2.98 7.71
C ILE A 396 15.66 -4.50 7.55
N ALA A 397 15.75 -5.24 8.66
CA ALA A 397 15.92 -6.69 8.59
C ALA A 397 14.70 -7.40 7.95
N PRO A 398 13.42 -7.08 8.31
CA PRO A 398 12.27 -7.61 7.59
C PRO A 398 12.31 -7.30 6.09
N THR A 399 12.67 -6.08 5.70
CA THR A 399 12.79 -5.73 4.27
C THR A 399 13.83 -6.58 3.56
N VAL A 400 14.99 -6.82 4.16
CA VAL A 400 16.03 -7.69 3.58
C VAL A 400 15.54 -9.13 3.45
N ILE A 401 14.88 -9.67 4.48
CA ILE A 401 14.31 -11.02 4.47
C ILE A 401 13.31 -11.17 3.32
N VAL A 402 12.42 -10.19 3.15
CA VAL A 402 11.42 -10.20 2.06
C VAL A 402 12.08 -10.09 0.70
N ILE A 403 13.04 -9.19 0.51
CA ILE A 403 13.75 -9.04 -0.76
C ILE A 403 14.42 -10.36 -1.14
N MET A 404 15.10 -11.01 -0.20
CA MET A 404 15.77 -12.28 -0.47
C MET A 404 14.78 -13.43 -0.66
N GLY A 405 13.81 -13.58 0.25
CA GLY A 405 12.89 -14.72 0.26
C GLY A 405 11.76 -14.62 -0.76
N SER A 406 11.35 -13.41 -1.15
CA SER A 406 10.27 -13.25 -2.13
C SER A 406 10.77 -12.72 -3.48
N CYS A 407 11.66 -11.72 -3.54
CA CYS A 407 12.04 -11.15 -4.81
C CYS A 407 13.18 -11.93 -5.47
N VAL A 408 14.31 -12.09 -4.79
CA VAL A 408 15.48 -12.83 -5.34
C VAL A 408 15.10 -14.29 -5.57
N PHE A 409 14.40 -14.93 -4.62
CA PHE A 409 13.94 -16.30 -4.77
C PHE A 409 13.05 -16.50 -6.01
N ARG A 410 12.14 -15.56 -6.32
CA ARG A 410 11.30 -15.64 -7.52
C ARG A 410 12.13 -15.58 -8.80
N VAL A 411 13.13 -14.71 -8.86
CA VAL A 411 14.02 -14.63 -10.02
C VAL A 411 14.77 -15.95 -10.19
N ILE A 412 15.37 -16.48 -9.12
CA ILE A 412 16.08 -17.77 -9.16
C ILE A 412 15.14 -18.88 -9.61
N TRP A 413 13.91 -18.95 -9.07
CA TRP A 413 12.92 -19.95 -9.43
C TRP A 413 12.57 -19.93 -10.91
N VAL A 414 12.38 -18.76 -11.51
CA VAL A 414 12.07 -18.61 -12.93
C VAL A 414 13.19 -19.17 -13.81
N TYR A 415 14.46 -18.89 -13.46
CA TYR A 415 15.61 -19.34 -14.25
C TYR A 415 16.10 -20.75 -13.90
N THR A 416 15.55 -21.40 -12.90
CA THR A 416 15.94 -22.76 -12.51
C THR A 416 14.77 -23.73 -12.60
N ILE A 417 13.87 -23.72 -11.62
CA ILE A 417 12.77 -24.68 -11.49
C ILE A 417 11.76 -24.52 -12.65
N PHE A 418 11.34 -23.29 -12.94
CA PHE A 418 10.45 -23.08 -14.07
C PHE A 418 11.13 -23.40 -15.40
N ALA A 419 12.40 -23.02 -15.60
CA ALA A 419 13.15 -23.36 -16.80
C ALA A 419 13.30 -24.88 -17.00
N TYR A 420 13.39 -25.67 -15.92
CA TYR A 420 13.47 -27.13 -15.99
C TYR A 420 12.13 -27.80 -16.31
N PHE A 421 11.03 -27.40 -15.61
CA PHE A 421 9.73 -28.05 -15.79
C PHE A 421 8.91 -27.48 -16.95
N GLY A 422 9.08 -26.23 -17.34
CA GLY A 422 8.39 -25.58 -18.46
C GLY A 422 6.86 -25.49 -18.33
N THR A 423 6.28 -25.72 -17.15
CA THR A 423 4.84 -25.73 -16.97
C THR A 423 4.32 -24.48 -16.26
N ILE A 424 3.14 -24.00 -16.61
CA ILE A 424 2.54 -22.83 -15.97
C ILE A 424 2.27 -23.07 -14.47
N ARG A 425 1.99 -24.33 -14.08
CA ARG A 425 1.81 -24.70 -12.67
C ARG A 425 3.10 -24.54 -11.87
N SER A 426 4.25 -24.97 -12.43
CA SER A 426 5.55 -24.77 -11.78
C SER A 426 5.87 -23.28 -11.60
N LEU A 427 5.43 -22.44 -12.53
CA LEU A 427 5.58 -21.00 -12.41
C LEU A 427 4.73 -20.43 -11.26
N TYR A 428 3.45 -20.79 -11.15
CA TYR A 428 2.56 -20.27 -10.10
C TYR A 428 2.92 -20.77 -8.69
N LEU A 429 3.46 -21.97 -8.56
CA LEU A 429 3.93 -22.51 -7.28
C LEU A 429 5.02 -21.64 -6.63
N LEU A 430 5.75 -20.83 -7.41
CA LEU A 430 6.76 -19.93 -6.86
C LEU A 430 6.18 -18.97 -5.80
N TYR A 431 4.92 -18.54 -5.94
CA TYR A 431 4.28 -17.68 -4.97
C TYR A 431 4.13 -18.37 -3.62
N VAL A 432 3.63 -19.61 -3.63
CA VAL A 432 3.41 -20.43 -2.45
C VAL A 432 4.71 -20.63 -1.67
N PHE A 433 5.75 -21.10 -2.38
CA PHE A 433 7.04 -21.37 -1.75
C PHE A 433 7.74 -20.11 -1.26
N SER A 434 7.71 -19.02 -2.07
CA SER A 434 8.32 -17.76 -1.68
C SER A 434 7.64 -17.17 -0.44
N TRP A 435 6.31 -17.21 -0.36
CA TRP A 435 5.58 -16.71 0.80
C TRP A 435 5.81 -17.59 2.04
N ALA A 436 5.80 -18.91 1.90
CA ALA A 436 6.02 -19.82 3.02
C ALA A 436 7.43 -19.68 3.63
N ILE A 437 8.47 -19.66 2.78
CA ILE A 437 9.87 -19.51 3.20
C ILE A 437 10.08 -18.14 3.85
N THR A 438 9.59 -17.09 3.21
CA THR A 438 9.69 -15.72 3.75
C THR A 438 8.94 -15.60 5.07
N ALA A 439 7.72 -16.15 5.17
CA ALA A 439 6.95 -16.14 6.41
C ALA A 439 7.68 -16.85 7.57
N ALA A 440 8.27 -18.02 7.31
CA ALA A 440 9.03 -18.75 8.32
C ALA A 440 10.22 -17.93 8.84
N ALA A 441 10.99 -17.28 7.95
CA ALA A 441 12.12 -16.44 8.30
C ALA A 441 11.67 -15.18 9.06
N GLU A 442 10.58 -14.53 8.62
CA GLU A 442 10.01 -13.34 9.27
C GLU A 442 9.48 -13.66 10.66
N ILE A 443 8.77 -14.78 10.85
CA ILE A 443 8.25 -15.21 12.15
C ILE A 443 9.41 -15.48 13.10
N ALA A 444 10.45 -16.19 12.64
CA ALA A 444 11.63 -16.46 13.46
C ALA A 444 12.32 -15.15 13.90
N TYR A 445 12.50 -14.21 12.97
CA TYR A 445 13.07 -12.89 13.26
C TYR A 445 12.21 -12.08 14.24
N PHE A 446 10.91 -11.96 13.97
CA PHE A 446 9.98 -11.22 14.82
C PHE A 446 9.95 -11.77 16.25
N MET A 447 9.85 -13.10 16.41
CA MET A 447 9.83 -13.72 17.72
C MET A 447 11.15 -13.51 18.49
N ALA A 448 12.30 -13.55 17.80
CA ALA A 448 13.59 -13.25 18.40
C ALA A 448 13.69 -11.75 18.84
N ALA A 449 13.23 -10.84 17.97
CA ALA A 449 13.21 -9.41 18.27
C ALA A 449 12.24 -9.08 19.43
N TYR A 450 11.05 -9.67 19.42
CA TYR A 450 10.06 -9.51 20.48
C TYR A 450 10.59 -10.00 21.83
N ARG A 451 11.23 -11.19 21.89
CA ARG A 451 11.82 -11.73 23.12
C ARG A 451 12.86 -10.80 23.72
N LYS A 452 13.70 -10.14 22.91
CA LYS A 452 14.66 -9.13 23.38
C LYS A 452 13.94 -7.93 24.01
N ILE A 453 12.88 -7.44 23.38
CA ILE A 453 12.08 -6.32 23.87
C ILE A 453 11.39 -6.66 25.20
N ALA A 454 10.80 -7.85 25.30
CA ALA A 454 10.10 -8.30 26.49
C ALA A 454 11.04 -8.44 27.71
N LYS A 455 12.30 -8.84 27.47
CA LYS A 455 13.32 -8.94 28.53
C LYS A 455 13.84 -7.57 29.00
N THR A 456 13.87 -6.56 28.13
CA THR A 456 14.47 -5.23 28.44
C THR A 456 13.46 -4.28 29.09
N SER A 457 12.16 -4.56 29.02
CA SER A 457 11.15 -3.76 29.73
C SER A 457 11.05 -4.24 31.17
N PRO A 458 11.22 -3.35 32.18
CA PRO A 458 10.92 -3.71 33.56
C PRO A 458 9.46 -4.20 33.60
N GLN A 459 9.24 -5.40 34.14
CA GLN A 459 7.91 -5.79 34.54
C GLN A 459 7.44 -4.77 35.55
N THR A 460 6.58 -3.83 35.15
CA THR A 460 5.74 -3.14 36.11
C THR A 460 4.86 -4.25 36.69
N ALA A 461 5.32 -4.79 37.81
CA ALA A 461 4.53 -5.63 38.68
C ALA A 461 3.26 -4.87 39.04
N GLN A 462 2.15 -5.56 38.86
CA GLN A 462 0.76 -5.28 39.26
C GLN A 462 -0.10 -4.54 38.25
#